data_f236068e29482e50450d3f472c636995
#
_entry.id   f236068e29482e50450d3f472c636995
#
_cell.length_a   1.000
_cell.length_b   1.000
_cell.length_c   1.000
_cell.angle_alpha   90.00
_cell.angle_beta   90.00
_cell.angle_gamma   90.00
#
_symmetry.space_group_name_H-M   'P 1'
#
loop_
_entity.id
_entity.type
_entity.pdbx_description
1 polymer ?
#
loop_
_entity_poly.entity_id
_entity_poly.type
_entity_poly.pdbx_seq_one_letter_code
_entity_poly.pdbx_strand_id
1 'polypeptide(L)'
;STRKESSAASDVYKRQVADAAALQELVGGHDPFDSTSLNEPVPALLEAVKEYQGKTDLSGLRLGVVKQGGGDGYEEDVTRAFNDTVAALKERGATVTEIDMPSFKYALAAYYLIMPAEVSSNMARFDGIRFGIRVEPTSGQVTAETVMAATREAGFGAEVKRRIILGTHVLSAGYFDAYYGSAQKVRTLVQEDYAKAFSQVDALVLPTSPTVAFKLGEKIGDPLTMYNCDIATIPANLAGIPAISVPIGLDHQGLPIGFQVMAPQRADALMYQVAQAAVDACGTDVPAACPVK
;
A
#
# COMPACT_ATOMS: atom_id res chain seq x y z
N SER A 1 -22.71 8.96 3.95
CA SER A 1 -22.19 10.08 3.14
C SER A 1 -20.92 10.66 3.74
N THR A 2 -20.83 10.80 5.07
CA THR A 2 -19.68 11.38 5.78
C THR A 2 -18.34 10.65 5.62
N ARG A 3 -18.33 9.33 5.37
CA ARG A 3 -17.08 8.57 5.16
C ARG A 3 -16.43 8.82 3.79
N LYS A 4 -17.21 9.07 2.74
CA LYS A 4 -16.67 9.41 1.41
C LYS A 4 -16.04 10.82 1.40
N GLU A 5 -16.64 11.75 2.11
CA GLU A 5 -16.12 13.12 2.21
C GLU A 5 -14.84 13.19 3.05
N SER A 6 -14.72 12.41 4.13
CA SER A 6 -13.49 12.37 4.94
C SER A 6 -12.34 11.69 4.21
N SER A 7 -12.57 10.65 3.40
CA SER A 7 -11.52 10.03 2.60
C SER A 7 -11.07 10.93 1.44
N ALA A 8 -12.01 11.58 0.73
CA ALA A 8 -11.69 12.55 -0.31
C ALA A 8 -10.95 13.78 0.24
N ALA A 9 -11.34 14.30 1.41
CA ALA A 9 -10.63 15.37 2.07
C ALA A 9 -9.21 14.94 2.48
N SER A 10 -9.05 13.73 3.04
CA SER A 10 -7.76 13.14 3.36
C SER A 10 -6.84 13.05 2.13
N ASP A 11 -7.37 12.67 0.98
CA ASP A 11 -6.62 12.59 -0.27
C ASP A 11 -6.24 13.96 -0.84
N VAL A 12 -6.99 15.00 -0.54
CA VAL A 12 -6.65 16.39 -0.93
C VAL A 12 -5.48 16.92 -0.11
N TYR A 13 -5.41 16.60 1.20
CA TYR A 13 -4.34 17.07 2.09
C TYR A 13 -3.04 16.28 1.98
N LYS A 14 -3.05 15.06 1.44
CA LYS A 14 -1.88 14.18 1.33
C LYS A 14 -1.08 14.30 0.03
N ARG A 15 -1.23 15.38 -0.73
CA ARG A 15 -0.54 15.54 -2.01
C ARG A 15 0.92 15.94 -1.87
N GLN A 16 1.26 16.61 -0.78
CA GLN A 16 2.62 16.99 -0.48
C GLN A 16 3.21 16.00 0.53
N VAL A 17 4.48 15.69 0.36
CA VAL A 17 5.22 14.82 1.28
C VAL A 17 5.17 15.36 2.72
N ALA A 18 5.30 16.68 2.87
CA ALA A 18 5.22 17.36 4.17
C ALA A 18 3.83 17.22 4.83
N ASP A 19 2.74 17.29 4.05
CA ASP A 19 1.38 17.14 4.58
C ASP A 19 1.14 15.71 5.06
N ALA A 20 1.64 14.72 4.31
CA ALA A 20 1.56 13.32 4.72
C ALA A 20 2.36 13.05 6.00
N ALA A 21 3.56 13.61 6.11
CA ALA A 21 4.40 13.51 7.30
C ALA A 21 3.72 14.15 8.52
N ALA A 22 3.20 15.36 8.37
CA ALA A 22 2.49 16.07 9.44
C ALA A 22 1.25 15.29 9.92
N LEU A 23 0.48 14.72 8.98
CA LEU A 23 -0.68 13.91 9.33
C LEU A 23 -0.27 12.63 10.06
N GLN A 24 0.78 11.95 9.62
CA GLN A 24 1.27 10.74 10.29
C GLN A 24 1.76 11.05 11.71
N GLU A 25 2.45 12.17 11.94
CA GLU A 25 2.82 12.60 13.30
C GLU A 25 1.61 12.83 14.20
N LEU A 26 0.53 13.43 13.64
CA LEU A 26 -0.67 13.74 14.42
C LEU A 26 -1.51 12.50 14.78
N VAL A 27 -1.59 11.52 13.88
CA VAL A 27 -2.39 10.30 14.09
C VAL A 27 -1.58 9.13 14.63
N GLY A 28 -0.25 9.21 14.57
CA GLY A 28 0.66 8.22 15.11
C GLY A 28 0.69 8.25 16.65
N GLY A 29 1.18 7.17 17.22
CA GLY A 29 1.39 7.08 18.67
C GLY A 29 0.87 5.78 19.26
N HIS A 30 1.15 5.60 20.54
CA HIS A 30 0.72 4.41 21.27
C HIS A 30 -0.75 4.49 21.66
N ASP A 31 -1.51 3.45 21.30
CA ASP A 31 -2.87 3.22 21.78
C ASP A 31 -2.86 2.08 22.82
N PRO A 32 -3.15 2.36 24.11
CA PRO A 32 -3.18 1.32 25.15
C PRO A 32 -4.29 0.29 24.98
N PHE A 33 -5.27 0.54 24.11
CA PHE A 33 -6.35 -0.39 23.78
C PHE A 33 -6.05 -1.29 22.58
N ASP A 34 -4.95 -1.00 21.85
CA ASP A 34 -4.47 -1.83 20.75
C ASP A 34 -3.15 -2.53 21.14
N SER A 35 -3.23 -3.84 21.37
CA SER A 35 -2.07 -4.66 21.72
C SER A 35 -0.98 -4.74 20.65
N THR A 36 -1.27 -4.31 19.43
CA THR A 36 -0.32 -4.26 18.31
C THR A 36 0.38 -2.90 18.20
N SER A 37 -0.12 -1.89 18.91
CA SER A 37 0.44 -0.54 18.94
C SER A 37 1.81 -0.52 19.65
N LEU A 38 2.79 0.10 19.02
CA LEU A 38 4.14 0.22 19.60
C LEU A 38 4.19 1.31 20.65
N ASN A 39 4.76 1.00 21.83
CA ASN A 39 4.97 2.01 22.88
C ASN A 39 6.30 2.72 22.66
N GLU A 40 6.38 3.49 21.59
CA GLU A 40 7.55 4.25 21.18
C GLU A 40 7.14 5.66 20.73
N PRO A 41 8.04 6.63 20.86
CA PRO A 41 7.77 7.98 20.37
C PRO A 41 7.62 7.99 18.84
N VAL A 42 6.69 8.78 18.34
CA VAL A 42 6.58 9.06 16.91
C VAL A 42 7.82 9.83 16.46
N PRO A 43 8.52 9.40 15.39
CA PRO A 43 9.66 10.13 14.89
C PRO A 43 9.25 11.51 14.33
N ALA A 44 10.16 12.47 14.35
CA ALA A 44 9.96 13.83 13.82
C ALA A 44 9.98 13.80 12.28
N LEU A 45 8.87 13.36 11.67
CA LEU A 45 8.78 13.12 10.22
C LEU A 45 8.78 14.43 9.43
N LEU A 46 8.11 15.46 9.94
CA LEU A 46 8.09 16.77 9.27
C LEU A 46 9.47 17.43 9.25
N GLU A 47 10.24 17.28 10.31
CA GLU A 47 11.63 17.75 10.34
C GLU A 47 12.50 16.97 9.34
N ALA A 48 12.32 15.65 9.25
CA ALA A 48 13.02 14.80 8.27
C ALA A 48 12.73 15.24 6.83
N VAL A 49 11.49 15.60 6.51
CA VAL A 49 11.11 16.17 5.19
C VAL A 49 11.83 17.49 4.95
N LYS A 50 11.82 18.41 5.93
CA LYS A 50 12.46 19.74 5.80
C LYS A 50 13.98 19.65 5.55
N GLU A 51 14.65 18.65 6.12
CA GLU A 51 16.09 18.41 5.90
C GLU A 51 16.42 18.08 4.44
N TYR A 52 15.46 17.50 3.72
CA TYR A 52 15.64 17.08 2.32
C TYR A 52 14.97 18.04 1.33
N GLN A 53 14.12 18.94 1.77
CA GLN A 53 13.46 19.91 0.91
C GLN A 53 14.47 20.83 0.23
N GLY A 54 14.51 20.83 -1.10
CA GLY A 54 15.45 21.60 -1.89
C GLY A 54 16.90 21.10 -1.85
N LYS A 55 17.16 19.93 -1.28
CA LYS A 55 18.50 19.34 -1.22
C LYS A 55 18.96 18.90 -2.60
N THR A 56 20.03 19.49 -3.07
CA THR A 56 20.60 19.22 -4.41
C THR A 56 21.73 18.19 -4.39
N ASP A 57 22.37 17.98 -3.25
CA ASP A 57 23.43 16.98 -3.07
C ASP A 57 22.87 15.77 -2.27
N LEU A 58 22.75 14.65 -2.96
CA LEU A 58 22.32 13.36 -2.41
C LEU A 58 23.48 12.38 -2.26
N SER A 59 24.73 12.88 -2.27
CA SER A 59 25.92 12.03 -2.09
C SER A 59 25.82 11.23 -0.79
N GLY A 60 26.08 9.92 -0.90
CA GLY A 60 25.96 8.97 0.21
C GLY A 60 24.61 8.26 0.30
N LEU A 61 23.55 8.74 -0.39
CA LEU A 61 22.27 8.03 -0.49
C LEU A 61 22.38 6.86 -1.48
N ARG A 62 22.09 5.65 -1.02
CA ARG A 62 22.10 4.43 -1.84
C ARG A 62 20.66 3.99 -2.11
N LEU A 63 20.25 4.03 -3.37
CA LEU A 63 18.92 3.62 -3.81
C LEU A 63 18.97 2.29 -4.57
N GLY A 64 18.06 1.40 -4.27
CA GLY A 64 17.84 0.17 -5.01
C GLY A 64 16.63 0.28 -5.94
N VAL A 65 16.82 0.04 -7.24
CA VAL A 65 15.70 -0.16 -8.17
C VAL A 65 15.34 -1.63 -8.18
N VAL A 66 14.09 -1.96 -7.83
CA VAL A 66 13.63 -3.34 -7.84
C VAL A 66 13.46 -3.81 -9.28
N LYS A 67 14.25 -4.80 -9.67
CA LYS A 67 14.27 -5.35 -11.04
C LYS A 67 12.91 -5.83 -11.53
N GLN A 68 12.13 -6.44 -10.64
CA GLN A 68 10.79 -6.95 -10.93
C GLN A 68 9.71 -5.86 -10.94
N GLY A 69 10.03 -4.64 -10.54
CA GLY A 69 9.13 -3.48 -10.49
C GLY A 69 9.04 -2.72 -11.83
N GLY A 70 9.30 -3.37 -12.96
CA GLY A 70 9.22 -2.80 -14.30
C GLY A 70 9.15 -3.89 -15.36
N GLY A 71 9.09 -3.52 -16.63
CA GLY A 71 9.06 -4.44 -17.76
C GLY A 71 7.66 -4.71 -18.30
N ASP A 72 7.40 -5.92 -18.77
CA ASP A 72 6.13 -6.29 -19.39
C ASP A 72 4.93 -6.01 -18.47
N GLY A 73 3.92 -5.33 -18.99
CA GLY A 73 2.71 -4.95 -18.27
C GLY A 73 2.71 -3.55 -17.66
N TYR A 74 3.84 -2.83 -17.71
CA TYR A 74 3.92 -1.42 -17.35
C TYR A 74 3.71 -0.52 -18.57
N GLU A 75 2.91 0.55 -18.42
CA GLU A 75 2.73 1.55 -19.46
C GLU A 75 4.03 2.31 -19.75
N GLU A 76 4.22 2.69 -21.01
CA GLU A 76 5.45 3.38 -21.47
C GLU A 76 5.67 4.70 -20.73
N ASP A 77 4.59 5.49 -20.51
CA ASP A 77 4.68 6.76 -19.79
C ASP A 77 5.10 6.56 -18.32
N VAL A 78 4.59 5.50 -17.68
CA VAL A 78 4.96 5.14 -16.30
C VAL A 78 6.43 4.77 -16.23
N THR A 79 6.89 3.91 -17.14
CA THR A 79 8.29 3.47 -17.21
C THR A 79 9.22 4.63 -17.49
N ARG A 80 8.86 5.53 -18.42
CA ARG A 80 9.64 6.72 -18.77
C ARG A 80 9.78 7.66 -17.58
N ALA A 81 8.66 8.07 -16.96
CA ALA A 81 8.67 8.99 -15.82
C ALA A 81 9.48 8.43 -14.64
N PHE A 82 9.38 7.12 -14.39
CA PHE A 82 10.16 6.46 -13.36
C PHE A 82 11.67 6.53 -13.66
N ASN A 83 12.08 6.19 -14.89
CA ASN A 83 13.48 6.20 -15.28
C ASN A 83 14.06 7.62 -15.26
N ASP A 84 13.30 8.62 -15.71
CA ASP A 84 13.70 10.03 -15.69
C ASP A 84 13.91 10.51 -14.23
N THR A 85 13.04 10.11 -13.31
CA THR A 85 13.18 10.40 -11.87
C THR A 85 14.44 9.75 -11.29
N VAL A 86 14.68 8.49 -11.60
CA VAL A 86 15.89 7.77 -11.14
C VAL A 86 17.16 8.43 -11.71
N ALA A 87 17.14 8.87 -12.97
CA ALA A 87 18.25 9.59 -13.58
C ALA A 87 18.50 10.94 -12.86
N ALA A 88 17.47 11.72 -12.59
CA ALA A 88 17.56 12.98 -11.87
C ALA A 88 18.09 12.82 -10.43
N LEU A 89 17.72 11.75 -9.73
CA LEU A 89 18.29 11.42 -8.41
C LEU A 89 19.79 11.07 -8.52
N LYS A 90 20.20 10.33 -9.57
CA LYS A 90 21.63 10.06 -9.86
C LYS A 90 22.44 11.32 -10.15
N GLU A 91 21.89 12.24 -10.94
CA GLU A 91 22.53 13.53 -11.25
C GLU A 91 22.75 14.37 -10.00
N ARG A 92 21.90 14.21 -8.97
CA ARG A 92 22.08 14.84 -7.66
C ARG A 92 23.05 14.09 -6.73
N GLY A 93 23.69 13.01 -7.19
CA GLY A 93 24.74 12.29 -6.47
C GLY A 93 24.29 11.01 -5.77
N ALA A 94 23.02 10.59 -5.87
CA ALA A 94 22.58 9.31 -5.31
C ALA A 94 23.21 8.13 -6.08
N THR A 95 23.65 7.12 -5.35
CA THR A 95 24.12 5.85 -5.94
C THR A 95 22.91 4.95 -6.18
N VAL A 96 22.70 4.52 -7.41
CA VAL A 96 21.56 3.66 -7.78
C VAL A 96 22.06 2.29 -8.24
N THR A 97 21.51 1.24 -7.65
CA THR A 97 21.84 -0.17 -7.94
C THR A 97 20.55 -0.94 -8.25
N GLU A 98 20.59 -1.81 -9.26
CA GLU A 98 19.49 -2.75 -9.52
C GLU A 98 19.51 -3.87 -8.48
N ILE A 99 18.35 -4.14 -7.86
CA ILE A 99 18.19 -5.15 -6.83
C ILE A 99 17.26 -6.25 -7.34
N ASP A 100 17.75 -7.48 -7.34
CA ASP A 100 16.97 -8.66 -7.68
C ASP A 100 16.22 -9.20 -6.46
N MET A 101 14.89 -9.28 -6.57
CA MET A 101 13.99 -9.75 -5.53
C MET A 101 13.14 -10.93 -6.07
N PRO A 102 13.69 -12.14 -6.14
CA PRO A 102 13.09 -13.27 -6.86
C PRO A 102 11.72 -13.70 -6.30
N SER A 103 11.43 -13.45 -5.03
CA SER A 103 10.15 -13.80 -4.39
C SER A 103 9.03 -12.80 -4.72
N PHE A 104 9.34 -11.63 -5.30
CA PHE A 104 8.40 -10.58 -5.67
C PHE A 104 7.24 -11.10 -6.53
N LYS A 105 7.54 -11.95 -7.51
CA LYS A 105 6.56 -12.54 -8.43
C LYS A 105 5.48 -13.41 -7.76
N TYR A 106 5.74 -13.89 -6.54
CA TYR A 106 4.80 -14.71 -5.78
C TYR A 106 3.96 -13.92 -4.79
N ALA A 107 4.32 -12.64 -4.56
CA ALA A 107 3.71 -11.80 -3.53
C ALA A 107 2.20 -11.62 -3.75
N LEU A 108 1.77 -11.37 -4.99
CA LEU A 108 0.35 -11.20 -5.34
C LEU A 108 -0.46 -12.42 -4.94
N ALA A 109 -0.03 -13.62 -5.32
CA ALA A 109 -0.72 -14.88 -5.00
C ALA A 109 -0.75 -15.13 -3.48
N ALA A 110 0.38 -14.91 -2.78
CA ALA A 110 0.46 -15.07 -1.33
C ALA A 110 -0.48 -14.11 -0.60
N TYR A 111 -0.56 -12.86 -1.04
CA TYR A 111 -1.48 -11.85 -0.48
C TYR A 111 -2.94 -12.30 -0.59
N TYR A 112 -3.36 -12.78 -1.77
CA TYR A 112 -4.75 -13.23 -1.98
C TYR A 112 -5.11 -14.52 -1.24
N LEU A 113 -4.15 -15.21 -0.65
CA LEU A 113 -4.40 -16.31 0.30
C LEU A 113 -4.40 -15.81 1.75
N ILE A 114 -3.44 -14.97 2.14
CA ILE A 114 -3.28 -14.48 3.51
C ILE A 114 -4.39 -13.49 3.88
N MET A 115 -4.58 -12.44 3.07
CA MET A 115 -5.47 -11.35 3.43
C MET A 115 -6.93 -11.76 3.56
N PRO A 116 -7.52 -12.57 2.64
CA PRO A 116 -8.88 -13.06 2.85
C PRO A 116 -9.01 -13.96 4.08
N ALA A 117 -7.99 -14.77 4.40
CA ALA A 117 -7.96 -15.60 5.59
C ALA A 117 -8.01 -14.74 6.87
N GLU A 118 -7.17 -13.72 6.95
CA GLU A 118 -7.15 -12.75 8.06
C GLU A 118 -8.49 -11.96 8.14
N VAL A 119 -9.03 -11.50 7.01
CA VAL A 119 -10.32 -10.82 6.94
C VAL A 119 -11.45 -11.72 7.45
N SER A 120 -11.49 -12.99 7.02
CA SER A 120 -12.49 -13.95 7.48
C SER A 120 -12.47 -14.12 9.00
N SER A 121 -11.29 -14.28 9.59
CA SER A 121 -11.10 -14.40 11.03
C SER A 121 -11.48 -13.10 11.77
N ASN A 122 -10.93 -11.96 11.32
CA ASN A 122 -11.14 -10.68 12.00
C ASN A 122 -12.58 -10.17 11.91
N MET A 123 -13.25 -10.36 10.77
CA MET A 123 -14.63 -9.93 10.58
C MET A 123 -15.65 -10.83 11.30
N ALA A 124 -15.23 -11.97 11.84
CA ALA A 124 -16.11 -12.82 12.66
C ALA A 124 -16.67 -12.11 13.91
N ARG A 125 -15.98 -11.07 14.41
CA ARG A 125 -16.42 -10.26 15.55
C ARG A 125 -17.73 -9.49 15.31
N PHE A 126 -18.09 -9.21 14.06
CA PHE A 126 -19.31 -8.48 13.70
C PHE A 126 -20.49 -9.45 13.63
N ASP A 127 -21.08 -9.71 14.78
CA ASP A 127 -22.13 -10.71 15.01
C ASP A 127 -23.55 -10.11 15.17
N GLY A 128 -23.66 -8.76 15.15
CA GLY A 128 -24.93 -8.05 15.39
C GLY A 128 -25.37 -8.02 16.85
N ILE A 129 -24.51 -8.43 17.80
CA ILE A 129 -24.84 -8.53 19.24
C ILE A 129 -24.01 -7.54 20.05
N ARG A 130 -22.68 -7.51 19.87
CA ARG A 130 -21.76 -6.78 20.76
C ARG A 130 -21.54 -5.34 20.34
N PHE A 131 -21.44 -5.07 19.05
CA PHE A 131 -21.15 -3.73 18.51
C PHE A 131 -21.52 -3.61 17.04
N GLY A 132 -21.67 -2.37 16.59
CA GLY A 132 -22.07 -2.06 15.23
C GLY A 132 -23.57 -2.09 15.03
N ILE A 133 -23.99 -2.25 13.79
CA ILE A 133 -25.41 -2.38 13.45
C ILE A 133 -25.93 -3.75 13.87
N ARG A 134 -27.23 -3.80 14.19
CA ARG A 134 -27.99 -5.04 14.39
C ARG A 134 -29.18 -5.03 13.44
N VAL A 135 -29.32 -6.09 12.67
CA VAL A 135 -30.44 -6.30 11.77
C VAL A 135 -31.09 -7.65 12.11
N GLU A 136 -32.42 -7.63 12.35
CA GLU A 136 -33.15 -8.85 12.60
C GLU A 136 -33.61 -9.50 11.31
N PRO A 137 -33.76 -10.82 11.26
CA PRO A 137 -34.26 -11.52 10.09
C PRO A 137 -35.69 -11.08 9.78
N THR A 138 -36.01 -10.92 8.51
CA THR A 138 -37.36 -10.51 8.04
C THR A 138 -38.39 -11.62 8.10
N SER A 139 -37.98 -12.88 8.33
CA SER A 139 -38.84 -14.05 8.41
C SER A 139 -38.13 -15.15 9.19
N GLY A 140 -38.92 -16.08 9.75
CA GLY A 140 -38.41 -17.21 10.51
C GLY A 140 -38.18 -16.89 11.99
N GLN A 141 -37.49 -17.81 12.69
CA GLN A 141 -37.20 -17.66 14.11
C GLN A 141 -36.03 -16.70 14.33
N VAL A 142 -36.17 -15.76 15.30
CA VAL A 142 -35.10 -14.87 15.72
C VAL A 142 -34.16 -15.63 16.66
N THR A 143 -33.00 -16.00 16.16
CA THR A 143 -31.92 -16.66 16.90
C THR A 143 -30.64 -15.83 16.76
N ALA A 144 -29.61 -16.09 17.58
CA ALA A 144 -28.31 -15.43 17.43
C ALA A 144 -27.73 -15.64 16.02
N GLU A 145 -27.89 -16.84 15.47
CA GLU A 145 -27.41 -17.20 14.13
C GLU A 145 -28.12 -16.42 13.02
N THR A 146 -29.48 -16.34 13.08
CA THR A 146 -30.27 -15.61 12.07
C THR A 146 -30.07 -14.11 12.15
N VAL A 147 -29.89 -13.54 13.36
CA VAL A 147 -29.53 -12.13 13.55
C VAL A 147 -28.13 -11.85 12.99
N MET A 148 -27.15 -12.70 13.28
CA MET A 148 -25.80 -12.57 12.73
C MET A 148 -25.83 -12.62 11.20
N ALA A 149 -26.54 -13.57 10.60
CA ALA A 149 -26.64 -13.68 9.15
C ALA A 149 -27.26 -12.43 8.52
N ALA A 150 -28.40 -11.96 9.01
CA ALA A 150 -29.10 -10.76 8.53
C ALA A 150 -28.24 -9.49 8.68
N THR A 151 -27.56 -9.35 9.83
CA THR A 151 -26.67 -8.20 10.09
C THR A 151 -25.48 -8.19 9.15
N ARG A 152 -24.82 -9.31 8.95
CA ARG A 152 -23.66 -9.44 8.05
C ARG A 152 -24.06 -9.25 6.59
N GLU A 153 -25.23 -9.75 6.19
CA GLU A 153 -25.78 -9.52 4.86
C GLU A 153 -26.02 -8.03 4.58
N ALA A 154 -26.61 -7.31 5.50
CA ALA A 154 -26.92 -5.89 5.37
C ALA A 154 -25.66 -5.00 5.52
N GLY A 155 -24.73 -5.37 6.40
CA GLY A 155 -23.59 -4.53 6.80
C GLY A 155 -22.37 -4.66 5.91
N PHE A 156 -22.15 -5.82 5.27
CA PHE A 156 -20.97 -6.03 4.43
C PHE A 156 -21.27 -5.83 2.94
N GLY A 157 -20.39 -5.07 2.27
CA GLY A 157 -20.40 -4.95 0.81
C GLY A 157 -20.04 -6.27 0.11
N ALA A 158 -20.33 -6.37 -1.19
CA ALA A 158 -20.13 -7.58 -1.98
C ALA A 158 -18.66 -8.08 -1.96
N GLU A 159 -17.69 -7.17 -2.07
CA GLU A 159 -16.27 -7.53 -2.05
C GLU A 159 -15.83 -8.07 -0.68
N VAL A 160 -16.28 -7.47 0.41
CA VAL A 160 -15.98 -7.97 1.77
C VAL A 160 -16.56 -9.38 1.97
N LYS A 161 -17.78 -9.62 1.52
CA LYS A 161 -18.42 -10.95 1.53
C LYS A 161 -17.61 -11.98 0.76
N ARG A 162 -17.16 -11.62 -0.45
CA ARG A 162 -16.31 -12.48 -1.29
C ARG A 162 -15.03 -12.87 -0.56
N ARG A 163 -14.32 -11.90 0.03
CA ARG A 163 -13.08 -12.14 0.78
C ARG A 163 -13.30 -13.00 2.02
N ILE A 164 -14.40 -12.81 2.74
CA ILE A 164 -14.76 -13.66 3.88
C ILE A 164 -14.97 -15.11 3.44
N ILE A 165 -15.70 -15.34 2.34
CA ILE A 165 -15.95 -16.69 1.83
C ILE A 165 -14.65 -17.37 1.38
N LEU A 166 -13.82 -16.64 0.61
CA LEU A 166 -12.51 -17.15 0.18
C LEU A 166 -11.62 -17.48 1.38
N GLY A 167 -11.54 -16.58 2.37
CA GLY A 167 -10.76 -16.79 3.58
C GLY A 167 -11.23 -17.97 4.40
N THR A 168 -12.54 -18.15 4.55
CA THR A 168 -13.13 -19.32 5.21
C THR A 168 -12.73 -20.63 4.51
N HIS A 169 -12.72 -20.64 3.18
CA HIS A 169 -12.26 -21.79 2.41
C HIS A 169 -10.78 -22.08 2.63
N VAL A 170 -9.92 -21.05 2.57
CA VAL A 170 -8.46 -21.17 2.78
C VAL A 170 -8.12 -21.68 4.18
N LEU A 171 -8.93 -21.31 5.19
CA LEU A 171 -8.75 -21.73 6.58
C LEU A 171 -9.41 -23.07 6.92
N SER A 172 -10.16 -23.68 6.01
CA SER A 172 -10.85 -24.93 6.28
C SER A 172 -9.90 -26.12 6.36
N ALA A 173 -10.36 -27.17 7.02
CA ALA A 173 -9.60 -28.41 7.21
C ALA A 173 -9.16 -29.01 5.85
N GLY A 174 -7.89 -29.37 5.75
CA GLY A 174 -7.29 -29.92 4.52
C GLY A 174 -6.72 -28.84 3.57
N TYR A 175 -7.13 -27.58 3.69
CA TYR A 175 -6.62 -26.48 2.86
C TYR A 175 -5.67 -25.54 3.60
N PHE A 176 -5.76 -25.47 4.94
CA PHE A 176 -4.96 -24.58 5.76
C PHE A 176 -3.46 -24.71 5.50
N ASP A 177 -2.90 -25.91 5.61
CA ASP A 177 -1.45 -26.12 5.40
C ASP A 177 -1.05 -25.95 3.93
N ALA A 178 -1.92 -26.38 3.00
CA ALA A 178 -1.65 -26.31 1.57
C ALA A 178 -1.63 -24.86 1.06
N TYR A 179 -2.54 -24.02 1.52
CA TYR A 179 -2.70 -22.65 1.03
C TYR A 179 -2.17 -21.60 2.02
N TYR A 180 -2.76 -21.47 3.20
CA TYR A 180 -2.36 -20.45 4.17
C TYR A 180 -0.94 -20.66 4.66
N GLY A 181 -0.59 -21.89 5.07
CA GLY A 181 0.77 -22.24 5.50
C GLY A 181 1.81 -22.01 4.42
N SER A 182 1.50 -22.37 3.16
CA SER A 182 2.40 -22.11 2.03
C SER A 182 2.55 -20.63 1.72
N ALA A 183 1.46 -19.87 1.78
CA ALA A 183 1.49 -18.41 1.57
C ALA A 183 2.32 -17.69 2.66
N GLN A 184 2.25 -18.13 3.92
CA GLN A 184 3.09 -17.62 5.01
C GLN A 184 4.58 -17.89 4.77
N LYS A 185 4.94 -19.05 4.22
CA LYS A 185 6.33 -19.35 3.81
C LYS A 185 6.80 -18.41 2.70
N VAL A 186 5.95 -18.15 1.70
CA VAL A 186 6.25 -17.15 0.65
C VAL A 186 6.43 -15.76 1.25
N ARG A 187 5.58 -15.36 2.21
CA ARG A 187 5.73 -14.09 2.93
C ARG A 187 7.11 -13.99 3.60
N THR A 188 7.60 -15.06 4.22
CA THR A 188 8.94 -15.10 4.82
C THR A 188 10.03 -14.89 3.76
N LEU A 189 9.92 -15.54 2.59
CA LEU A 189 10.88 -15.33 1.50
C LEU A 189 10.86 -13.88 0.99
N VAL A 190 9.69 -13.25 0.89
CA VAL A 190 9.57 -11.83 0.55
C VAL A 190 10.27 -10.96 1.59
N GLN A 191 10.08 -11.23 2.89
CA GLN A 191 10.77 -10.51 3.97
C GLN A 191 12.29 -10.68 3.91
N GLU A 192 12.78 -11.87 3.59
CA GLU A 192 14.23 -12.15 3.42
C GLU A 192 14.81 -11.39 2.22
N ASP A 193 14.09 -11.32 1.09
CA ASP A 193 14.50 -10.51 -0.07
C ASP A 193 14.66 -9.03 0.31
N TYR A 194 13.69 -8.45 1.04
CA TYR A 194 13.79 -7.07 1.53
C TYR A 194 14.94 -6.87 2.52
N ALA A 195 15.13 -7.78 3.48
CA ALA A 195 16.24 -7.70 4.44
C ALA A 195 17.60 -7.73 3.72
N LYS A 196 17.74 -8.61 2.71
CA LYS A 196 18.94 -8.69 1.88
C LYS A 196 19.14 -7.41 1.06
N ALA A 197 18.08 -6.86 0.47
CA ALA A 197 18.13 -5.62 -0.29
C ALA A 197 18.60 -4.44 0.58
N PHE A 198 18.00 -4.26 1.75
CA PHE A 198 18.37 -3.18 2.68
C PHE A 198 19.76 -3.33 3.34
N SER A 199 20.39 -4.49 3.23
CA SER A 199 21.81 -4.61 3.59
C SER A 199 22.74 -3.92 2.57
N GLN A 200 22.27 -3.69 1.36
CA GLN A 200 23.03 -3.11 0.24
C GLN A 200 22.69 -1.64 -0.01
N VAL A 201 21.42 -1.25 0.19
CA VAL A 201 20.88 0.08 -0.11
C VAL A 201 20.09 0.64 1.07
N ASP A 202 19.90 1.96 1.08
CA ASP A 202 19.20 2.65 2.16
C ASP A 202 17.68 2.67 1.93
N ALA A 203 17.25 2.77 0.66
CA ALA A 203 15.85 2.71 0.27
C ALA A 203 15.69 1.98 -1.07
N LEU A 204 14.49 1.42 -1.28
CA LEU A 204 14.10 0.79 -2.54
C LEU A 204 13.05 1.64 -3.25
N VAL A 205 13.11 1.65 -4.58
CA VAL A 205 12.20 2.42 -5.42
C VAL A 205 11.67 1.61 -6.59
N LEU A 206 10.40 1.85 -6.94
CA LEU A 206 9.73 1.30 -8.12
C LEU A 206 8.51 2.15 -8.50
N PRO A 207 7.91 1.99 -9.69
CA PRO A 207 6.63 2.60 -10.00
C PRO A 207 5.55 2.11 -9.03
N THR A 208 4.67 3.00 -8.54
CA THR A 208 3.62 2.61 -7.59
C THR A 208 2.60 1.65 -8.21
N SER A 209 2.28 1.83 -9.48
CA SER A 209 1.34 1.01 -10.23
C SER A 209 1.84 0.80 -11.65
N PRO A 210 1.52 -0.32 -12.30
CA PRO A 210 1.86 -0.53 -13.70
C PRO A 210 1.20 0.46 -14.66
N THR A 211 0.05 1.00 -14.30
CA THR A 211 -0.77 1.86 -15.15
C THR A 211 -1.15 3.13 -14.41
N VAL A 212 -1.52 4.17 -15.15
CA VAL A 212 -2.24 5.32 -14.58
C VAL A 212 -3.69 4.95 -14.23
N ALA A 213 -4.47 5.91 -13.72
CA ALA A 213 -5.87 5.69 -13.36
C ALA A 213 -6.69 5.26 -14.58
N PHE A 214 -7.47 4.19 -14.45
CA PHE A 214 -8.40 3.69 -15.45
C PHE A 214 -9.81 4.28 -15.26
N LYS A 215 -10.66 4.18 -16.28
CA LYS A 215 -12.02 4.72 -16.23
C LYS A 215 -12.90 3.95 -15.24
N LEU A 216 -13.83 4.67 -14.62
CA LEU A 216 -14.83 4.05 -13.73
C LEU A 216 -15.59 2.96 -14.47
N GLY A 217 -15.61 1.75 -13.90
CA GLY A 217 -16.30 0.59 -14.48
C GLY A 217 -15.48 -0.23 -15.47
N GLU A 218 -14.32 0.21 -15.91
CA GLU A 218 -13.53 -0.45 -16.96
C GLU A 218 -13.06 -1.86 -16.56
N LYS A 219 -12.68 -2.07 -15.29
CA LYS A 219 -12.13 -3.34 -14.79
C LYS A 219 -13.12 -4.18 -13.96
N ILE A 220 -14.40 -3.81 -13.89
CA ILE A 220 -15.39 -4.52 -13.06
C ILE A 220 -15.59 -5.97 -13.51
N GLY A 221 -15.48 -6.24 -14.80
CA GLY A 221 -15.69 -7.58 -15.38
C GLY A 221 -14.52 -8.54 -15.24
N ASP A 222 -13.33 -8.05 -14.88
CA ASP A 222 -12.11 -8.86 -14.75
C ASP A 222 -11.37 -8.58 -13.44
N PRO A 223 -11.65 -9.36 -12.38
CA PRO A 223 -10.98 -9.21 -11.09
C PRO A 223 -9.45 -9.37 -11.16
N LEU A 224 -8.92 -10.20 -12.06
CA LEU A 224 -7.47 -10.41 -12.17
C LEU A 224 -6.77 -9.17 -12.71
N THR A 225 -7.33 -8.52 -13.72
CA THR A 225 -6.80 -7.25 -14.22
C THR A 225 -6.85 -6.16 -13.18
N MET A 226 -7.90 -6.12 -12.34
CA MET A 226 -7.98 -5.21 -11.19
C MET A 226 -6.86 -5.51 -10.18
N TYR A 227 -6.63 -6.77 -9.85
CA TYR A 227 -5.64 -7.19 -8.86
C TYR A 227 -4.19 -6.92 -9.31
N ASN A 228 -3.91 -6.97 -10.60
CA ASN A 228 -2.59 -6.64 -11.13
C ASN A 228 -2.19 -5.18 -10.90
N CYS A 229 -3.13 -4.28 -10.64
CA CYS A 229 -2.81 -2.90 -10.29
C CYS A 229 -2.03 -2.79 -8.97
N ASP A 230 -2.14 -3.79 -8.09
CA ASP A 230 -1.53 -3.82 -6.76
C ASP A 230 -0.19 -4.57 -6.72
N ILE A 231 0.30 -5.07 -7.86
CA ILE A 231 1.50 -5.92 -7.93
C ILE A 231 2.74 -5.25 -7.32
N ALA A 232 2.86 -3.94 -7.43
CA ALA A 232 4.00 -3.16 -6.93
C ALA A 232 3.88 -2.82 -5.43
N THR A 233 2.67 -2.74 -4.88
CA THR A 233 2.42 -2.30 -3.49
C THR A 233 2.29 -3.47 -2.51
N ILE A 234 1.80 -4.60 -2.97
CA ILE A 234 1.58 -5.81 -2.15
C ILE A 234 2.86 -6.32 -1.47
N PRO A 235 4.03 -6.39 -2.13
CA PRO A 235 5.23 -6.92 -1.50
C PRO A 235 5.65 -6.15 -0.25
N ALA A 236 5.55 -4.82 -0.24
CA ALA A 236 5.84 -4.00 0.93
C ALA A 236 4.89 -4.29 2.10
N ASN A 237 3.59 -4.51 1.81
CA ASN A 237 2.60 -4.91 2.81
C ASN A 237 2.90 -6.27 3.41
N LEU A 238 3.28 -7.27 2.59
CA LEU A 238 3.68 -8.59 3.09
C LEU A 238 4.96 -8.55 3.94
N ALA A 239 5.90 -7.70 3.55
CA ALA A 239 7.15 -7.51 4.30
C ALA A 239 6.94 -6.76 5.61
N GLY A 240 5.92 -5.93 5.73
CA GLY A 240 5.67 -5.08 6.90
C GLY A 240 6.64 -3.92 7.02
N ILE A 241 6.95 -3.28 5.90
CA ILE A 241 7.86 -2.14 5.80
C ILE A 241 7.12 -0.86 5.45
N PRO A 242 7.62 0.32 5.85
CA PRO A 242 7.04 1.60 5.44
C PRO A 242 7.24 1.83 3.93
N ALA A 243 6.19 2.33 3.30
CA ALA A 243 6.20 2.71 1.89
C ALA A 243 5.33 3.94 1.65
N ILE A 244 5.75 4.80 0.73
CA ILE A 244 5.02 5.99 0.30
C ILE A 244 4.99 6.05 -1.22
N SER A 245 3.88 6.54 -1.77
CA SER A 245 3.76 6.89 -3.18
C SER A 245 3.75 8.40 -3.33
N VAL A 246 4.59 8.92 -4.22
CA VAL A 246 4.64 10.35 -4.54
C VAL A 246 4.48 10.58 -6.04
N PRO A 247 3.85 11.69 -6.46
CA PRO A 247 3.69 12.01 -7.87
C PRO A 247 5.04 12.44 -8.47
N ILE A 248 5.35 11.92 -9.67
CA ILE A 248 6.59 12.22 -10.40
C ILE A 248 6.34 12.79 -11.80
N GLY A 249 5.10 12.96 -12.19
CA GLY A 249 4.73 13.50 -13.50
C GLY A 249 3.32 13.11 -13.90
N LEU A 250 3.01 13.43 -15.13
CA LEU A 250 1.72 13.11 -15.76
C LEU A 250 1.99 12.28 -17.02
N ASP A 251 1.04 11.41 -17.36
CA ASP A 251 1.02 10.74 -18.66
C ASP A 251 0.59 11.68 -19.80
N HIS A 252 0.53 11.18 -21.01
CA HIS A 252 0.07 11.93 -22.18
C HIS A 252 -1.40 12.39 -22.11
N GLN A 253 -2.21 11.86 -21.18
CA GLN A 253 -3.59 12.24 -20.95
C GLN A 253 -3.76 13.21 -19.76
N GLY A 254 -2.66 13.56 -19.08
CA GLY A 254 -2.65 14.41 -17.90
C GLY A 254 -3.00 13.68 -16.60
N LEU A 255 -2.88 12.35 -16.56
CA LEU A 255 -3.10 11.54 -15.36
C LEU A 255 -1.80 11.37 -14.58
N PRO A 256 -1.84 11.45 -13.24
CA PRO A 256 -0.64 11.40 -12.41
C PRO A 256 0.01 10.01 -12.39
N ILE A 257 1.33 10.00 -12.40
CA ILE A 257 2.19 8.81 -12.28
C ILE A 257 2.81 8.80 -10.89
N GLY A 258 2.73 7.65 -10.21
CA GLY A 258 3.26 7.45 -8.86
C GLY A 258 4.63 6.79 -8.84
N PHE A 259 5.50 7.30 -7.96
CA PHE A 259 6.81 6.74 -7.61
C PHE A 259 6.74 6.21 -6.17
N GLN A 260 7.00 4.94 -5.98
CA GLN A 260 6.99 4.31 -4.67
C GLN A 260 8.38 4.30 -4.06
N VAL A 261 8.48 4.77 -2.83
CA VAL A 261 9.68 4.67 -1.99
C VAL A 261 9.39 3.75 -0.83
N MET A 262 10.27 2.81 -0.58
CA MET A 262 10.22 1.86 0.53
C MET A 262 11.50 1.97 1.36
N ALA A 263 11.38 1.89 2.68
CA ALA A 263 12.50 1.95 3.60
C ALA A 263 12.49 0.74 4.55
N PRO A 264 13.61 0.46 5.25
CA PRO A 264 13.63 -0.56 6.28
C PRO A 264 12.52 -0.37 7.31
N GLN A 265 12.13 -1.47 7.97
CA GLN A 265 11.11 -1.43 9.02
C GLN A 265 11.45 -0.34 10.05
N ARG A 266 10.45 0.54 10.32
CA ARG A 266 10.55 1.68 11.27
C ARG A 266 11.48 2.82 10.82
N ALA A 267 11.92 2.81 9.56
CA ALA A 267 12.68 3.91 8.97
C ALA A 267 11.77 4.89 8.20
N ASP A 268 10.63 5.25 8.79
CA ASP A 268 9.64 6.15 8.20
C ASP A 268 10.25 7.51 7.85
N ALA A 269 11.12 8.06 8.71
CA ALA A 269 11.80 9.31 8.46
C ALA A 269 12.64 9.26 7.17
N LEU A 270 13.42 8.19 6.97
CA LEU A 270 14.20 8.00 5.76
C LEU A 270 13.30 7.86 4.52
N MET A 271 12.18 7.12 4.63
CA MET A 271 11.20 7.02 3.56
C MET A 271 10.69 8.39 3.11
N TYR A 272 10.34 9.26 4.06
CA TYR A 272 9.89 10.63 3.79
C TYR A 272 10.99 11.51 3.19
N GLN A 273 12.23 11.38 3.66
CA GLN A 273 13.40 12.09 3.12
C GLN A 273 13.62 11.75 1.63
N VAL A 274 13.64 10.46 1.30
CA VAL A 274 13.81 10.01 -0.08
C VAL A 274 12.64 10.40 -0.96
N ALA A 275 11.41 10.33 -0.44
CA ALA A 275 10.21 10.77 -1.13
C ALA A 275 10.26 12.27 -1.48
N GLN A 276 10.71 13.12 -0.54
CA GLN A 276 10.90 14.55 -0.80
C GLN A 276 11.98 14.79 -1.86
N ALA A 277 13.11 14.08 -1.76
CA ALA A 277 14.17 14.18 -2.78
C ALA A 277 13.68 13.81 -4.18
N ALA A 278 12.82 12.79 -4.29
CA ALA A 278 12.25 12.37 -5.58
C ALA A 278 11.33 13.44 -6.18
N VAL A 279 10.43 14.03 -5.37
CA VAL A 279 9.55 15.12 -5.82
C VAL A 279 10.36 16.35 -6.25
N ASP A 280 11.36 16.73 -5.47
CA ASP A 280 12.23 17.87 -5.81
C ASP A 280 13.11 17.61 -7.04
N ALA A 281 13.46 16.34 -7.32
CA ALA A 281 14.24 15.98 -8.49
C ALA A 281 13.44 16.06 -9.78
N CYS A 282 12.14 15.71 -9.74
CA CYS A 282 11.26 15.72 -10.91
C CYS A 282 10.88 17.13 -11.36
N GLY A 283 10.94 18.13 -10.48
CA GLY A 283 10.55 19.51 -10.78
C GLY A 283 9.09 19.65 -11.21
N THR A 284 8.26 18.66 -10.91
CA THR A 284 6.85 18.63 -11.31
C THR A 284 5.99 19.37 -10.32
N ASP A 285 5.51 20.55 -10.71
CA ASP A 285 4.29 21.12 -10.17
C ASP A 285 3.10 20.23 -10.57
N VAL A 286 2.92 19.12 -9.87
CA VAL A 286 1.65 18.40 -9.96
C VAL A 286 0.59 19.34 -9.38
N PRO A 287 -0.40 19.75 -10.17
CA PRO A 287 -1.37 20.76 -9.74
C PRO A 287 -1.97 20.37 -8.38
N ALA A 288 -1.90 21.25 -7.42
CA ALA A 288 -2.43 21.04 -6.07
C ALA A 288 -3.96 20.84 -6.04
N ALA A 289 -4.64 21.03 -7.17
CA ALA A 289 -6.07 20.86 -7.31
C ALA A 289 -6.40 19.96 -8.49
N CYS A 290 -6.86 18.73 -8.21
CA CYS A 290 -7.82 18.12 -9.11
C CYS A 290 -9.11 18.92 -8.97
N PRO A 291 -9.63 19.57 -10.01
CA PRO A 291 -10.95 20.17 -9.92
C PRO A 291 -11.95 19.03 -9.73
N VAL A 292 -12.44 18.88 -8.51
CA VAL A 292 -13.66 18.10 -8.27
C VAL A 292 -14.76 18.90 -8.93
N LYS A 293 -15.13 18.50 -10.15
CA LYS A 293 -16.36 18.96 -10.80
C LYS A 293 -17.53 18.16 -10.26
#